data_2005bfa02e55875511b3f2e6e806b261
#
_entry.id   2005bfa02e55875511b3f2e6e806b261
#
_cell.length_a   1.000
_cell.length_b   1.000
_cell.length_c   1.000
_cell.angle_alpha   90.00
_cell.angle_beta   90.00
_cell.angle_gamma   90.00
#
_symmetry.space_group_name_H-M   'P 1'
#
loop_
_entity.id
_entity.type
_entity.pdbx_description
1 polymer ?
#
loop_
_entity_poly.entity_id
_entity_poly.type
_entity_poly.pdbx_seq_one_letter_code
_entity_poly.pdbx_strand_id
1 'polypeptide(L)'
;MKKILLALLLISGFTGYSQTVILNVLEPSSIGGPYDHTNQGDGSGWGLADLTDPADAVIDTLVVMDDTTSGFNVSYGTPPAPIYNGYQGCDSAGVYWSGSNYDGKIVLISRGSCQFGWKAFLAQQQGAEAVIIYNGFPDDDASGGLINMAGGDYGMDVTIPVCFISRGDGETLRAAVDSGQTVVAFIGNKVGAFANDVSMSPTEVLYPESMATPSLIAQDSLDYAMNLGFWVRNDGSNNQTAVIANAEVIYNGTSLYSQATAPFGLNSLDSSYVSFPPFAQASYPNGEYDLKYSITGLTDDFPRDNELSTPVYINDSIFTYARVADSNFIAIDQNSLKSSAFTTSWAQCINFQHQNASRMQMKGVRFANWSSDSITGKTIDITIDTWDDFFAGLSDPNCAVTSTTGVVYDTYVYGSELQDETVTHHFTSPLPLVDYQRYLICLNTSDANMYLNHSRAPAYELNDVSPGAQPKEVLRVDNSWYTGGFSSGAIPTIQLIMEQNTVGVDEQDVSIRPFPIPASDFINIPLRNIQGSRERRIVEQRKS
;
A
#
# COMPACT_ATOMS: atom_id res chain seq x y z
N MET A 1 16.29 42.76 26.28
CA MET A 1 16.35 41.37 26.76
C MET A 1 15.21 40.59 26.10
N LYS A 2 15.50 39.93 24.97
CA LYS A 2 14.53 39.08 24.25
C LYS A 2 14.64 37.68 24.83
N LYS A 3 13.59 37.21 25.47
CA LYS A 3 13.48 35.82 25.92
C LYS A 3 13.24 34.94 24.68
N ILE A 4 14.21 34.14 24.32
CA ILE A 4 14.06 33.05 23.37
C ILE A 4 13.33 31.94 24.10
N LEU A 5 12.10 31.69 23.76
CA LEU A 5 11.31 30.54 24.18
C LEU A 5 11.75 29.35 23.33
N LEU A 6 12.56 28.47 23.92
CA LEU A 6 12.90 27.20 23.30
C LEU A 6 11.67 26.28 23.43
N ALA A 7 10.89 26.13 22.36
CA ALA A 7 9.85 25.14 22.29
C ALA A 7 10.53 23.77 22.14
N LEU A 8 10.60 23.00 23.23
CA LEU A 8 10.83 21.55 23.15
C LEU A 8 9.62 20.95 22.43
N LEU A 9 9.78 20.62 21.16
CA LEU A 9 8.89 19.66 20.51
C LEU A 9 9.11 18.30 21.20
N LEU A 10 8.21 17.93 22.08
CA LEU A 10 7.97 16.55 22.42
C LEU A 10 7.46 15.87 21.14
N ILE A 11 8.36 15.26 20.40
CA ILE A 11 8.00 14.24 19.44
C ILE A 11 7.47 13.08 20.28
N SER A 12 6.17 13.06 20.52
CA SER A 12 5.48 11.84 20.89
C SER A 12 5.69 10.91 19.68
N GLY A 13 6.57 9.94 19.87
CA GLY A 13 6.78 8.90 18.86
C GLY A 13 5.43 8.25 18.58
N PHE A 14 4.88 8.54 17.42
CA PHE A 14 3.91 7.65 16.81
C PHE A 14 4.71 6.40 16.46
N THR A 15 4.65 5.42 17.34
CA THR A 15 5.04 4.05 17.02
C THR A 15 3.99 3.53 16.05
N GLY A 16 4.16 3.81 14.76
CA GLY A 16 3.49 3.06 13.71
C GLY A 16 4.05 1.65 13.80
N TYR A 17 3.34 0.76 14.45
CA TYR A 17 3.69 -0.65 14.48
C TYR A 17 3.41 -1.20 13.07
N SER A 18 4.44 -1.40 12.28
CA SER A 18 4.50 -2.39 11.21
C SER A 18 4.03 -3.73 11.76
N GLN A 19 3.53 -4.62 10.90
CA GLN A 19 3.06 -5.95 11.30
C GLN A 19 4.09 -6.67 12.19
N THR A 20 4.09 -6.32 13.46
CA THR A 20 4.86 -7.00 14.50
C THR A 20 4.13 -8.25 14.97
N VAL A 21 2.80 -8.31 14.69
CA VAL A 21 1.99 -9.52 14.92
C VAL A 21 2.19 -10.47 13.77
N ILE A 22 2.75 -11.62 14.06
CA ILE A 22 3.04 -12.67 13.08
C ILE A 22 2.44 -14.01 13.49
N LEU A 23 2.11 -14.83 12.50
CA LEU A 23 1.94 -16.26 12.62
C LEU A 23 3.11 -16.91 11.87
N ASN A 24 4.00 -17.57 12.60
CA ASN A 24 5.20 -18.17 12.04
C ASN A 24 5.33 -19.64 12.48
N VAL A 25 5.51 -20.56 11.54
CA VAL A 25 5.79 -21.96 11.85
C VAL A 25 7.30 -22.12 12.00
N LEU A 26 7.74 -22.49 13.19
CA LEU A 26 9.14 -22.67 13.57
C LEU A 26 9.65 -24.05 13.19
N GLU A 27 8.82 -25.08 13.35
CA GLU A 27 9.11 -26.48 13.05
C GLU A 27 7.88 -27.19 12.43
N PRO A 28 8.06 -28.14 11.51
CA PRO A 28 9.32 -28.54 10.88
C PRO A 28 9.70 -27.58 9.74
N SER A 29 10.99 -27.51 9.41
CA SER A 29 11.50 -26.61 8.37
C SER A 29 10.89 -26.83 6.98
N SER A 30 10.30 -28.01 6.71
CA SER A 30 9.65 -28.33 5.43
C SER A 30 8.38 -27.50 5.16
N ILE A 31 7.73 -26.99 6.20
CA ILE A 31 6.57 -26.11 6.16
C ILE A 31 6.81 -24.87 7.02
N GLY A 32 8.05 -24.67 7.47
CA GLY A 32 8.45 -23.56 8.32
C GLY A 32 8.41 -22.23 7.56
N GLY A 33 8.14 -21.18 8.30
CA GLY A 33 8.06 -19.81 7.81
C GLY A 33 6.75 -19.14 8.20
N PRO A 34 6.60 -17.88 7.81
CA PRO A 34 5.42 -17.11 8.17
C PRO A 34 4.24 -17.46 7.27
N TYR A 35 3.06 -17.37 7.86
CA TYR A 35 1.76 -17.62 7.24
C TYR A 35 0.96 -16.32 7.22
N ASP A 36 0.38 -16.00 6.07
CA ASP A 36 -0.53 -14.86 5.97
C ASP A 36 -1.80 -15.12 6.79
N HIS A 37 -2.21 -14.14 7.58
CA HIS A 37 -3.31 -14.31 8.52
C HIS A 37 -4.06 -12.99 8.76
N THR A 38 -5.30 -13.11 9.24
CA THR A 38 -5.98 -12.06 9.99
C THR A 38 -6.05 -12.48 11.46
N ASN A 39 -6.24 -11.55 12.37
CA ASN A 39 -6.34 -11.82 13.79
C ASN A 39 -7.68 -11.31 14.36
N GLN A 40 -7.97 -11.62 15.61
CA GLN A 40 -9.20 -11.19 16.28
C GLN A 40 -9.36 -9.67 16.34
N GLY A 41 -8.29 -8.90 16.33
CA GLY A 41 -8.31 -7.43 16.33
C GLY A 41 -8.84 -6.84 15.01
N ASP A 42 -8.79 -7.58 13.92
CA ASP A 42 -9.31 -7.15 12.60
C ASP A 42 -10.84 -7.29 12.49
N GLY A 43 -11.46 -7.95 13.46
CA GLY A 43 -12.92 -8.13 13.54
C GLY A 43 -13.52 -7.47 14.76
N SER A 44 -14.84 -7.60 14.93
CA SER A 44 -15.59 -7.04 16.05
C SER A 44 -16.01 -8.11 17.06
N GLY A 45 -16.22 -7.70 18.33
CA GLY A 45 -16.83 -8.54 19.36
C GLY A 45 -15.89 -9.55 20.00
N TRP A 46 -14.60 -9.26 20.08
CA TRP A 46 -13.59 -10.07 20.74
C TRP A 46 -13.16 -9.51 22.10
N GLY A 47 -12.71 -10.41 22.99
CA GLY A 47 -12.09 -10.08 24.26
C GLY A 47 -10.58 -9.84 24.13
N LEU A 48 -9.82 -10.03 25.18
CA LEU A 48 -8.58 -9.34 25.46
C LEU A 48 -7.28 -10.11 25.21
N ALA A 49 -7.06 -10.80 24.13
CA ALA A 49 -5.65 -10.98 23.74
C ALA A 49 -5.25 -9.81 22.84
N ASP A 50 -4.41 -8.92 23.34
CA ASP A 50 -3.80 -7.88 22.54
C ASP A 50 -2.54 -8.43 21.85
N LEU A 51 -2.70 -8.95 20.66
CA LEU A 51 -1.57 -9.52 19.92
C LEU A 51 -0.46 -8.49 19.62
N THR A 52 -0.70 -7.22 19.83
CA THR A 52 0.35 -6.18 19.75
C THR A 52 1.21 -6.11 21.02
N ASP A 53 0.75 -6.70 22.14
CA ASP A 53 1.56 -6.83 23.35
C ASP A 53 2.46 -8.09 23.22
N PRO A 54 3.79 -7.95 23.30
CA PRO A 54 4.68 -9.11 23.28
C PRO A 54 4.42 -10.13 24.40
N ALA A 55 3.80 -9.69 25.52
CA ALA A 55 3.48 -10.58 26.63
C ALA A 55 2.36 -11.57 26.31
N ASP A 56 1.53 -11.28 25.31
CA ASP A 56 0.44 -12.15 24.85
C ASP A 56 0.90 -13.10 23.71
N ALA A 57 2.18 -13.05 23.31
CA ALA A 57 2.71 -13.93 22.28
C ALA A 57 2.81 -15.39 22.79
N VAL A 58 2.46 -16.35 21.94
CA VAL A 58 2.44 -17.78 22.23
C VAL A 58 3.39 -18.51 21.29
N ILE A 59 4.25 -19.38 21.87
CA ILE A 59 5.05 -20.37 21.15
C ILE A 59 4.71 -21.74 21.69
N ASP A 60 4.05 -22.58 20.93
CA ASP A 60 3.74 -23.94 21.35
C ASP A 60 3.51 -24.91 20.17
N THR A 61 3.26 -26.17 20.52
CA THR A 61 2.95 -27.23 19.58
C THR A 61 1.53 -27.10 19.05
N LEU A 62 1.39 -27.22 17.74
CA LEU A 62 0.10 -27.24 17.05
C LEU A 62 -0.53 -28.63 17.16
N VAL A 63 -1.81 -28.65 17.51
CA VAL A 63 -2.66 -29.85 17.46
C VAL A 63 -3.93 -29.56 16.69
N VAL A 64 -4.52 -30.58 16.07
CA VAL A 64 -5.79 -30.44 15.38
C VAL A 64 -6.93 -30.65 16.37
N MET A 65 -7.97 -29.83 16.22
CA MET A 65 -9.20 -30.00 17.01
C MET A 65 -9.76 -31.42 16.87
N ASP A 66 -10.02 -32.09 17.99
CA ASP A 66 -10.60 -33.42 18.02
C ASP A 66 -12.12 -33.36 18.21
N ASP A 67 -12.85 -33.18 17.13
CA ASP A 67 -14.31 -33.25 17.08
C ASP A 67 -14.82 -34.26 16.04
N THR A 68 -14.03 -35.29 15.79
CA THR A 68 -14.27 -36.29 14.73
C THR A 68 -15.44 -37.25 15.01
N THR A 69 -16.21 -37.01 16.04
CA THR A 69 -17.35 -37.88 16.39
C THR A 69 -18.39 -37.91 15.27
N SER A 70 -18.77 -39.13 14.90
CA SER A 70 -19.72 -39.42 13.85
C SER A 70 -21.08 -38.75 14.11
N GLY A 71 -21.47 -37.83 13.24
CA GLY A 71 -22.78 -37.18 13.30
C GLY A 71 -22.79 -35.70 12.92
N PHE A 72 -21.66 -35.01 12.89
CA PHE A 72 -21.59 -33.62 12.47
C PHE A 72 -21.37 -33.52 10.96
N ASN A 73 -22.42 -33.65 10.18
CA ASN A 73 -22.45 -33.29 8.78
C ASN A 73 -23.00 -31.88 8.67
N VAL A 74 -22.17 -30.90 8.41
CA VAL A 74 -22.64 -29.53 8.17
C VAL A 74 -22.57 -29.22 6.71
N SER A 75 -23.72 -28.96 6.16
CA SER A 75 -23.90 -28.50 4.80
C SER A 75 -23.80 -26.97 4.78
N TYR A 76 -22.84 -26.42 4.03
CA TYR A 76 -22.73 -24.99 3.77
C TYR A 76 -23.40 -24.64 2.45
N GLY A 77 -24.27 -23.60 2.48
CA GLY A 77 -24.87 -22.99 1.30
C GLY A 77 -25.99 -23.80 0.65
N THR A 78 -26.45 -23.35 -0.50
CA THR A 78 -27.46 -24.04 -1.35
C THR A 78 -26.88 -25.33 -1.92
N PRO A 79 -27.59 -26.46 -1.86
CA PRO A 79 -27.06 -27.73 -2.42
C PRO A 79 -26.71 -27.61 -3.91
N PRO A 80 -25.60 -28.22 -4.36
CA PRO A 80 -24.75 -29.17 -3.61
C PRO A 80 -23.50 -28.52 -3.01
N ALA A 81 -23.62 -27.93 -1.82
CA ALA A 81 -22.44 -27.42 -1.13
C ALA A 81 -21.56 -28.60 -0.65
N PRO A 82 -20.23 -28.47 -0.65
CA PRO A 82 -19.35 -29.48 -0.12
C PRO A 82 -19.66 -29.73 1.36
N ILE A 83 -19.67 -31.01 1.75
CA ILE A 83 -19.86 -31.44 3.14
C ILE A 83 -18.48 -31.46 3.78
N TYR A 84 -18.23 -30.57 4.73
CA TYR A 84 -17.01 -30.59 5.54
C TYR A 84 -17.26 -31.37 6.81
N ASN A 85 -16.55 -32.47 6.99
CA ASN A 85 -16.69 -33.37 8.13
C ASN A 85 -15.56 -33.15 9.14
N GLY A 86 -15.93 -32.94 10.40
CA GLY A 86 -14.99 -32.94 11.53
C GLY A 86 -14.13 -31.66 11.69
N TYR A 87 -13.42 -31.58 12.79
CA TYR A 87 -12.46 -30.54 13.14
C TYR A 87 -13.02 -29.12 13.25
N GLN A 88 -14.32 -28.97 13.41
CA GLN A 88 -15.00 -27.67 13.39
C GLN A 88 -15.18 -27.02 14.77
N GLY A 89 -15.05 -27.79 15.83
CA GLY A 89 -15.15 -27.30 17.19
C GLY A 89 -16.49 -26.63 17.52
N CYS A 90 -17.60 -27.27 17.14
CA CYS A 90 -18.94 -26.68 17.27
C CYS A 90 -19.83 -27.34 18.35
N ASP A 91 -19.30 -28.29 19.11
CA ASP A 91 -20.11 -28.96 20.14
C ASP A 91 -20.50 -28.01 21.28
N SER A 92 -21.77 -27.94 21.59
CA SER A 92 -22.32 -27.12 22.67
C SER A 92 -22.45 -27.84 24.02
N ALA A 93 -22.28 -29.15 24.02
CA ALA A 93 -22.60 -29.97 25.21
C ALA A 93 -21.33 -30.45 25.94
N GLY A 94 -20.14 -30.24 25.41
CA GLY A 94 -18.89 -30.76 25.99
C GLY A 94 -18.79 -32.30 25.97
N VAL A 95 -19.74 -32.96 25.35
CA VAL A 95 -19.83 -34.43 25.35
C VAL A 95 -18.76 -35.06 24.46
N TYR A 96 -18.40 -34.38 23.39
CA TYR A 96 -17.43 -34.86 22.39
C TYR A 96 -15.98 -34.49 22.73
N TRP A 97 -15.80 -33.62 23.71
CA TRP A 97 -14.49 -33.09 24.13
C TRP A 97 -13.97 -33.71 25.42
N SER A 98 -14.77 -34.62 25.99
CA SER A 98 -14.40 -35.28 27.24
C SER A 98 -13.18 -36.19 27.04
N GLY A 99 -12.01 -35.69 27.34
CA GLY A 99 -10.72 -36.37 27.20
C GLY A 99 -9.72 -35.60 26.34
N SER A 100 -10.12 -34.61 25.58
CA SER A 100 -9.18 -33.71 24.90
C SER A 100 -8.56 -32.77 25.90
N ASN A 101 -7.26 -32.67 25.91
CA ASN A 101 -6.49 -31.76 26.73
C ASN A 101 -5.57 -30.95 25.80
N TYR A 102 -5.83 -29.65 25.76
CA TYR A 102 -5.04 -28.71 24.94
C TYR A 102 -4.11 -27.84 25.79
N ASP A 103 -3.84 -28.24 27.04
CA ASP A 103 -2.88 -27.53 27.90
C ASP A 103 -1.54 -27.36 27.20
N GLY A 104 -1.08 -26.11 27.08
CA GLY A 104 0.16 -25.78 26.39
C GLY A 104 0.10 -26.14 24.90
N LYS A 105 -1.00 -25.86 24.20
CA LYS A 105 -1.16 -26.16 22.78
C LYS A 105 -1.78 -25.01 22.01
N ILE A 106 -1.37 -24.92 20.75
CA ILE A 106 -2.07 -24.13 19.73
C ILE A 106 -3.05 -25.07 19.03
N VAL A 107 -4.32 -24.72 18.95
CA VAL A 107 -5.34 -25.61 18.38
C VAL A 107 -5.74 -25.14 16.99
N LEU A 108 -5.57 -26.03 15.99
CA LEU A 108 -6.00 -25.80 14.60
C LEU A 108 -7.45 -26.24 14.42
N ILE A 109 -8.32 -25.32 13.97
CA ILE A 109 -9.77 -25.55 13.85
C ILE A 109 -10.22 -25.18 12.44
N SER A 110 -11.07 -26.00 11.82
CA SER A 110 -11.72 -25.65 10.56
C SER A 110 -12.83 -24.65 10.76
N ARG A 111 -12.91 -23.62 9.88
CA ARG A 111 -14.09 -22.77 9.76
C ARG A 111 -15.31 -23.61 9.43
N GLY A 112 -16.45 -23.27 10.03
CA GLY A 112 -17.71 -23.93 9.69
C GLY A 112 -18.71 -23.92 10.83
N SER A 113 -19.99 -23.99 10.51
CA SER A 113 -21.16 -24.28 11.35
C SER A 113 -21.47 -23.34 12.49
N CYS A 114 -20.49 -22.91 13.28
CA CYS A 114 -20.68 -22.07 14.45
C CYS A 114 -19.78 -20.83 14.42
N GLN A 115 -20.05 -19.90 15.32
CA GLN A 115 -19.34 -18.64 15.44
C GLN A 115 -17.86 -18.86 15.76
N PHE A 116 -16.99 -17.97 15.28
CA PHE A 116 -15.54 -18.04 15.53
C PHE A 116 -15.21 -17.96 17.01
N GLY A 117 -15.85 -17.03 17.74
CA GLY A 117 -15.65 -16.91 19.17
C GLY A 117 -16.07 -18.15 19.94
N TRP A 118 -17.12 -18.86 19.52
CA TRP A 118 -17.51 -20.13 20.14
C TRP A 118 -16.44 -21.20 20.00
N LYS A 119 -15.84 -21.35 18.80
CA LYS A 119 -14.75 -22.29 18.55
C LYS A 119 -13.53 -22.01 19.43
N ALA A 120 -13.13 -20.74 19.48
CA ALA A 120 -11.98 -20.30 20.29
C ALA A 120 -12.27 -20.47 21.79
N PHE A 121 -13.46 -20.08 22.23
CA PHE A 121 -13.88 -20.24 23.63
C PHE A 121 -13.85 -21.70 24.09
N LEU A 122 -14.38 -22.61 23.27
CA LEU A 122 -14.33 -24.04 23.60
C LEU A 122 -12.89 -24.58 23.66
N ALA A 123 -12.03 -24.22 22.73
CA ALA A 123 -10.62 -24.61 22.79
C ALA A 123 -9.94 -24.06 24.06
N GLN A 124 -10.18 -22.80 24.40
CA GLN A 124 -9.70 -22.15 25.63
C GLN A 124 -10.17 -22.90 26.87
N GLN A 125 -11.44 -23.32 26.93
CA GLN A 125 -11.97 -24.10 28.07
C GLN A 125 -11.31 -25.48 28.22
N GLN A 126 -10.67 -25.99 27.18
CA GLN A 126 -9.88 -27.24 27.17
C GLN A 126 -8.38 -27.00 27.38
N GLY A 127 -7.96 -25.78 27.72
CA GLY A 127 -6.59 -25.43 28.04
C GLY A 127 -5.74 -24.93 26.87
N ALA A 128 -6.33 -24.66 25.71
CA ALA A 128 -5.60 -24.09 24.59
C ALA A 128 -4.98 -22.72 24.95
N GLU A 129 -3.74 -22.48 24.55
CA GLU A 129 -3.05 -21.20 24.72
C GLU A 129 -3.22 -20.28 23.53
N ALA A 130 -3.52 -20.81 22.34
CA ALA A 130 -3.91 -20.04 21.16
C ALA A 130 -4.75 -20.91 20.20
N VAL A 131 -5.42 -20.25 19.25
CA VAL A 131 -6.24 -20.91 18.23
C VAL A 131 -5.89 -20.39 16.85
N ILE A 132 -5.72 -21.31 15.90
CA ILE A 132 -5.65 -21.01 14.47
C ILE A 132 -6.90 -21.56 13.81
N ILE A 133 -7.70 -20.70 13.20
CA ILE A 133 -8.87 -21.10 12.43
C ILE A 133 -8.50 -21.01 10.95
N TYR A 134 -8.63 -22.11 10.20
CA TYR A 134 -8.40 -22.09 8.76
C TYR A 134 -9.72 -22.09 7.98
N ASN A 135 -9.70 -21.48 6.79
CA ASN A 135 -10.89 -21.37 5.98
C ASN A 135 -11.40 -22.75 5.55
N GLY A 136 -12.69 -23.00 5.78
CA GLY A 136 -13.33 -24.26 5.41
C GLY A 136 -13.83 -24.32 3.95
N PHE A 137 -13.82 -23.19 3.21
CA PHE A 137 -14.28 -23.12 1.84
C PHE A 137 -13.14 -23.41 0.85
N PRO A 138 -13.45 -23.94 -0.35
CA PRO A 138 -12.45 -24.11 -1.41
C PRO A 138 -11.75 -22.79 -1.78
N ASP A 139 -10.48 -22.88 -2.18
CA ASP A 139 -9.68 -21.70 -2.54
C ASP A 139 -10.15 -21.02 -3.85
N ASP A 140 -10.92 -21.74 -4.68
CA ASP A 140 -11.56 -21.21 -5.89
C ASP A 140 -12.89 -20.48 -5.61
N ASP A 141 -13.38 -20.51 -4.38
CA ASP A 141 -14.44 -19.63 -3.90
C ASP A 141 -13.79 -18.29 -3.49
N ALA A 142 -14.37 -17.17 -3.91
CA ALA A 142 -13.94 -15.82 -3.50
C ALA A 142 -13.86 -15.63 -1.97
N SER A 143 -14.47 -16.54 -1.19
CA SER A 143 -14.37 -16.62 0.27
C SER A 143 -13.32 -17.62 0.78
N GLY A 144 -12.53 -18.27 -0.08
CA GLY A 144 -11.47 -19.24 0.29
C GLY A 144 -10.23 -18.60 0.91
N GLY A 145 -10.04 -17.30 0.72
CA GLY A 145 -8.93 -16.50 1.26
C GLY A 145 -9.09 -16.09 2.72
N LEU A 146 -8.35 -15.07 3.10
CA LEU A 146 -8.40 -14.48 4.44
C LEU A 146 -9.68 -13.66 4.63
N ILE A 147 -10.25 -13.75 5.83
CA ILE A 147 -11.42 -12.96 6.24
C ILE A 147 -11.23 -12.39 7.64
N ASN A 148 -11.90 -11.29 7.95
CA ASN A 148 -11.99 -10.78 9.32
C ASN A 148 -13.02 -11.59 10.11
N MET A 149 -12.65 -11.98 11.33
CA MET A 149 -13.48 -12.82 12.19
C MET A 149 -14.34 -11.97 13.14
N ALA A 150 -15.66 -12.15 13.13
CA ALA A 150 -16.51 -11.61 14.18
C ALA A 150 -16.56 -12.59 15.37
N GLY A 151 -16.34 -12.08 16.59
CA GLY A 151 -16.33 -12.92 17.81
C GLY A 151 -17.69 -13.55 18.14
N GLY A 152 -18.80 -12.91 17.72
CA GLY A 152 -20.15 -13.37 18.01
C GLY A 152 -20.45 -13.32 19.51
N ASP A 153 -21.30 -14.25 19.98
CA ASP A 153 -21.82 -14.24 21.36
C ASP A 153 -20.76 -14.56 22.43
N TYR A 154 -19.68 -15.26 22.06
CA TYR A 154 -18.64 -15.75 22.98
C TYR A 154 -17.27 -15.11 22.77
N GLY A 155 -17.11 -14.30 21.74
CA GLY A 155 -15.81 -13.70 21.44
C GLY A 155 -15.26 -12.83 22.57
N MET A 156 -16.14 -12.14 23.32
CA MET A 156 -15.75 -11.32 24.47
C MET A 156 -15.22 -12.14 25.67
N ASP A 157 -15.49 -13.44 25.71
CA ASP A 157 -15.00 -14.35 26.76
C ASP A 157 -13.70 -15.06 26.34
N VAL A 158 -13.20 -14.82 25.13
CA VAL A 158 -11.95 -15.37 24.62
C VAL A 158 -10.81 -14.44 25.03
N THR A 159 -9.84 -14.97 25.76
CA THR A 159 -8.68 -14.24 26.27
C THR A 159 -7.34 -14.73 25.70
N ILE A 160 -7.38 -15.73 24.85
CA ILE A 160 -6.21 -16.29 24.16
C ILE A 160 -6.10 -15.75 22.73
N PRO A 161 -4.90 -15.75 22.11
CA PRO A 161 -4.72 -15.39 20.71
C PRO A 161 -5.53 -16.23 19.73
N VAL A 162 -6.16 -15.56 18.73
CA VAL A 162 -6.90 -16.24 17.66
C VAL A 162 -6.51 -15.66 16.31
N CYS A 163 -5.97 -16.50 15.42
CA CYS A 163 -5.64 -16.15 14.04
C CYS A 163 -6.51 -16.90 13.05
N PHE A 164 -6.69 -16.32 11.87
CA PHE A 164 -7.38 -16.96 10.74
C PHE A 164 -6.44 -17.04 9.54
N ILE A 165 -6.38 -18.21 8.90
CA ILE A 165 -5.51 -18.50 7.75
C ILE A 165 -6.32 -19.02 6.55
N SER A 166 -5.67 -19.04 5.38
CA SER A 166 -6.24 -19.61 4.18
C SER A 166 -6.55 -21.11 4.35
N ARG A 167 -7.38 -21.65 3.46
CA ARG A 167 -7.64 -23.09 3.44
C ARG A 167 -6.39 -23.88 3.10
N GLY A 168 -5.65 -23.47 2.06
CA GLY A 168 -4.44 -24.17 1.61
C GLY A 168 -3.39 -24.28 2.71
N ASP A 169 -3.19 -23.18 3.45
CA ASP A 169 -2.28 -23.15 4.61
C ASP A 169 -2.76 -24.06 5.73
N GLY A 170 -4.06 -24.00 6.06
CA GLY A 170 -4.64 -24.85 7.09
C GLY A 170 -4.56 -26.35 6.78
N GLU A 171 -4.79 -26.73 5.53
CA GLU A 171 -4.65 -28.12 5.07
C GLU A 171 -3.19 -28.57 5.10
N THR A 172 -2.24 -27.67 4.81
CA THR A 172 -0.80 -27.95 4.92
C THR A 172 -0.39 -28.24 6.38
N LEU A 173 -0.78 -27.36 7.30
CA LEU A 173 -0.51 -27.54 8.73
C LEU A 173 -1.16 -28.83 9.26
N ARG A 174 -2.42 -29.06 8.91
CA ARG A 174 -3.15 -30.25 9.30
C ARG A 174 -2.49 -31.52 8.79
N ALA A 175 -2.10 -31.56 7.51
CA ALA A 175 -1.44 -32.75 6.93
C ALA A 175 -0.10 -33.08 7.64
N ALA A 176 0.65 -32.06 8.05
CA ALA A 176 1.87 -32.26 8.83
C ALA A 176 1.56 -32.89 10.20
N VAL A 177 0.58 -32.37 10.95
CA VAL A 177 0.15 -32.91 12.24
C VAL A 177 -0.39 -34.34 12.08
N ASP A 178 -1.29 -34.56 11.11
CA ASP A 178 -1.89 -35.89 10.84
C ASP A 178 -0.84 -36.94 10.43
N SER A 179 0.27 -36.52 9.81
CA SER A 179 1.40 -37.40 9.50
C SER A 179 2.32 -37.71 10.70
N GLY A 180 2.03 -37.14 11.87
CA GLY A 180 2.77 -37.31 13.11
C GLY A 180 3.99 -36.40 13.25
N GLN A 181 4.10 -35.33 12.43
CA GLN A 181 5.14 -34.33 12.61
C GLN A 181 4.81 -33.42 13.79
N THR A 182 5.82 -33.05 14.56
CA THR A 182 5.68 -31.99 15.55
C THR A 182 5.71 -30.65 14.82
N VAL A 183 4.61 -29.91 14.87
CA VAL A 183 4.51 -28.56 14.32
C VAL A 183 4.58 -27.59 15.51
N VAL A 184 5.54 -26.67 15.49
CA VAL A 184 5.66 -25.60 16.48
C VAL A 184 5.38 -24.28 15.79
N ALA A 185 4.49 -23.47 16.34
CA ALA A 185 4.15 -22.18 15.77
C ALA A 185 4.32 -21.06 16.81
N PHE A 186 4.61 -19.87 16.31
CA PHE A 186 4.61 -18.61 17.04
C PHE A 186 3.42 -17.78 16.59
N ILE A 187 2.67 -17.21 17.53
CA ILE A 187 1.56 -16.28 17.28
C ILE A 187 1.74 -15.07 18.20
N GLY A 188 1.78 -13.87 17.66
CA GLY A 188 1.83 -12.64 18.45
C GLY A 188 2.84 -11.62 17.97
N ASN A 189 3.15 -10.65 18.82
CA ASN A 189 4.17 -9.65 18.55
C ASN A 189 5.56 -10.27 18.66
N LYS A 190 6.34 -10.18 17.58
CA LYS A 190 7.67 -10.77 17.52
C LYS A 190 8.75 -9.99 18.30
N VAL A 191 8.46 -8.75 18.71
CA VAL A 191 9.42 -7.87 19.39
C VAL A 191 9.92 -8.50 20.69
N GLY A 192 11.23 -8.75 20.75
CA GLY A 192 11.88 -9.41 21.89
C GLY A 192 11.72 -10.94 21.95
N ALA A 193 10.93 -11.54 21.07
CA ALA A 193 10.71 -12.97 21.02
C ALA A 193 11.92 -13.75 20.48
N PHE A 194 12.63 -13.16 19.52
CA PHE A 194 13.83 -13.73 18.92
C PHE A 194 15.09 -13.11 19.53
N ALA A 195 16.18 -13.86 19.54
CA ALA A 195 17.44 -13.35 20.07
C ALA A 195 18.09 -12.33 19.12
N ASN A 196 18.08 -12.64 17.83
CA ASN A 196 18.68 -11.82 16.77
C ASN A 196 17.60 -11.59 15.71
N ASP A 197 17.03 -10.40 15.69
CA ASP A 197 15.97 -10.03 14.77
C ASP A 197 16.12 -8.54 14.43
N VAL A 198 16.59 -8.25 13.20
CA VAL A 198 16.57 -6.90 12.66
C VAL A 198 15.55 -6.83 11.54
N SER A 199 14.86 -5.73 11.42
CA SER A 199 13.72 -5.63 10.54
C SER A 199 13.62 -4.29 9.83
N MET A 200 12.85 -4.25 8.76
CA MET A 200 12.29 -3.04 8.16
C MET A 200 10.79 -3.19 7.97
N SER A 201 10.08 -2.07 8.03
CA SER A 201 8.66 -2.05 7.80
C SER A 201 8.32 -1.43 6.44
N PRO A 202 7.33 -1.97 5.70
CA PRO A 202 6.80 -1.32 4.50
C PRO A 202 6.29 0.11 4.73
N THR A 203 5.89 0.47 5.95
CA THR A 203 5.46 1.83 6.30
C THR A 203 6.62 2.77 6.64
N GLU A 204 7.81 2.23 6.81
CA GLU A 204 9.00 2.93 7.27
C GLU A 204 10.14 2.98 6.24
N VAL A 205 9.78 2.81 4.96
CA VAL A 205 10.69 2.95 3.83
C VAL A 205 10.27 4.11 2.93
N LEU A 206 11.24 4.75 2.28
CA LEU A 206 10.95 5.72 1.23
C LEU A 206 10.65 4.99 -0.08
N TYR A 207 9.49 5.25 -0.63
CA TYR A 207 9.11 4.83 -1.96
C TYR A 207 9.36 5.95 -2.97
N PRO A 208 9.49 5.64 -4.28
CA PRO A 208 9.42 6.66 -5.33
C PRO A 208 8.12 7.45 -5.24
N GLU A 209 8.13 8.71 -5.70
CA GLU A 209 6.97 9.61 -5.59
C GLU A 209 5.72 9.08 -6.33
N SER A 210 5.91 8.20 -7.31
CA SER A 210 4.84 7.49 -8.02
C SER A 210 5.31 6.11 -8.45
N MET A 211 4.39 5.15 -8.59
CA MET A 211 4.69 3.78 -8.99
C MET A 211 4.75 3.60 -10.51
N ALA A 212 4.13 4.50 -11.26
CA ALA A 212 4.32 4.60 -12.70
C ALA A 212 4.38 6.07 -13.13
N THR A 213 5.34 6.40 -13.97
CA THR A 213 5.60 7.78 -14.44
C THR A 213 5.81 7.79 -15.95
N PRO A 214 5.15 8.69 -16.70
CA PRO A 214 5.44 8.87 -18.12
C PRO A 214 6.86 9.36 -18.39
N SER A 215 7.54 8.76 -19.36
CA SER A 215 8.93 9.06 -19.70
C SER A 215 9.18 10.52 -20.13
N LEU A 216 8.16 11.19 -20.68
CA LEU A 216 8.26 12.61 -21.04
C LEU A 216 8.44 13.56 -19.85
N ILE A 217 8.05 13.12 -18.65
CA ILE A 217 8.25 13.85 -17.39
C ILE A 217 9.27 13.15 -16.48
N ALA A 218 10.03 12.19 -17.03
CA ALA A 218 11.12 11.49 -16.36
C ALA A 218 12.29 11.32 -17.36
N GLN A 219 12.73 12.40 -18.01
CA GLN A 219 13.74 12.31 -19.06
C GLN A 219 15.16 12.17 -18.50
N ASP A 220 15.45 12.87 -17.40
CA ASP A 220 16.75 12.91 -16.76
C ASP A 220 16.67 13.16 -15.25
N SER A 221 17.82 13.37 -14.62
CA SER A 221 17.95 13.60 -13.18
C SER A 221 17.33 14.91 -12.67
N LEU A 222 16.97 15.83 -13.54
CA LEU A 222 16.26 17.06 -13.16
C LEU A 222 14.75 16.82 -13.13
N ASP A 223 14.27 15.91 -13.95
CA ASP A 223 12.87 15.56 -14.05
C ASP A 223 12.46 14.54 -12.98
N TYR A 224 13.33 13.55 -12.71
CA TYR A 224 13.00 12.41 -11.87
C TYR A 224 14.21 11.93 -11.06
N ALA A 225 13.99 11.65 -9.80
CA ALA A 225 14.93 10.99 -8.91
C ALA A 225 14.19 10.23 -7.82
N MET A 226 14.76 9.13 -7.33
CA MET A 226 14.23 8.40 -6.19
C MET A 226 15.04 8.74 -4.94
N ASN A 227 14.41 9.33 -3.94
CA ASN A 227 14.98 9.45 -2.60
C ASN A 227 14.95 8.09 -1.93
N LEU A 228 16.05 7.70 -1.30
CA LEU A 228 16.24 6.36 -0.76
C LEU A 228 16.58 6.41 0.72
N GLY A 229 15.88 5.60 1.50
CA GLY A 229 16.11 5.49 2.94
C GLY A 229 15.03 4.68 3.64
N PHE A 230 15.35 4.18 4.82
CA PHE A 230 14.41 3.42 5.64
C PHE A 230 14.87 3.36 7.10
N TRP A 231 13.95 3.00 7.99
CA TRP A 231 14.25 2.69 9.37
C TRP A 231 14.67 1.22 9.50
N VAL A 232 15.82 1.01 10.13
CA VAL A 232 16.26 -0.31 10.59
C VAL A 232 15.90 -0.43 12.06
N ARG A 233 15.21 -1.49 12.42
CA ARG A 233 14.84 -1.82 13.81
C ARG A 233 15.60 -3.04 14.27
N ASN A 234 15.93 -3.09 15.54
CA ASN A 234 16.38 -4.32 16.20
C ASN A 234 15.25 -4.79 17.11
N ASP A 235 14.40 -5.67 16.58
CA ASP A 235 13.29 -6.26 17.32
C ASP A 235 13.76 -7.42 18.21
N GLY A 236 15.02 -7.84 18.07
CA GLY A 236 15.62 -8.93 18.84
C GLY A 236 16.03 -8.51 20.26
N SER A 237 16.20 -9.50 21.14
CA SER A 237 16.66 -9.30 22.53
C SER A 237 18.16 -9.06 22.67
N ASN A 238 18.96 -9.35 21.63
CA ASN A 238 20.40 -9.11 21.61
C ASN A 238 20.76 -7.79 20.90
N ASN A 239 21.82 -7.13 21.41
CA ASN A 239 22.43 -6.01 20.69
C ASN A 239 23.11 -6.54 19.41
N GLN A 240 22.91 -5.84 18.29
CA GLN A 240 23.58 -6.12 17.04
C GLN A 240 24.77 -5.17 16.84
N THR A 241 25.86 -5.67 16.25
CA THR A 241 27.12 -4.89 16.13
C THR A 241 27.62 -4.69 14.72
N ALA A 242 27.00 -5.35 13.74
CA ALA A 242 27.49 -5.36 12.36
C ALA A 242 26.34 -5.23 11.34
N VAL A 243 25.30 -4.48 11.66
CA VAL A 243 24.16 -4.24 10.77
C VAL A 243 24.63 -3.46 9.54
N ILE A 244 24.27 -3.91 8.35
CA ILE A 244 24.54 -3.23 7.09
C ILE A 244 23.20 -3.04 6.37
N ALA A 245 22.80 -1.79 6.17
CA ALA A 245 21.64 -1.44 5.37
C ALA A 245 22.06 -1.22 3.91
N ASN A 246 21.25 -1.73 2.97
CA ASN A 246 21.53 -1.65 1.54
C ASN A 246 20.33 -1.08 0.79
N ALA A 247 20.60 -0.35 -0.29
CA ALA A 247 19.62 0.09 -1.27
C ALA A 247 20.13 -0.21 -2.67
N GLU A 248 19.30 -0.81 -3.51
CA GLU A 248 19.62 -1.18 -4.88
C GLU A 248 18.46 -0.79 -5.79
N VAL A 249 18.78 -0.35 -7.02
CA VAL A 249 17.81 -0.17 -8.10
C VAL A 249 18.23 -1.01 -9.28
N ILE A 250 17.35 -1.94 -9.67
CA ILE A 250 17.60 -2.91 -10.72
C ILE A 250 16.69 -2.57 -11.92
N TYR A 251 17.27 -2.54 -13.11
CA TYR A 251 16.54 -2.36 -14.37
C TYR A 251 16.80 -3.54 -15.29
N ASN A 252 15.74 -4.24 -15.71
CA ASN A 252 15.86 -5.43 -16.55
C ASN A 252 16.91 -6.43 -16.04
N GLY A 253 16.94 -6.69 -14.74
CA GLY A 253 17.88 -7.62 -14.09
C GLY A 253 19.31 -7.10 -13.96
N THR A 254 19.56 -5.83 -14.32
CA THR A 254 20.89 -5.19 -14.16
C THR A 254 20.83 -4.15 -13.06
N SER A 255 21.72 -4.26 -12.08
CA SER A 255 21.86 -3.24 -11.02
C SER A 255 22.40 -1.93 -11.60
N LEU A 256 21.59 -0.88 -11.55
CA LEU A 256 21.98 0.47 -11.97
C LEU A 256 22.50 1.31 -10.79
N TYR A 257 22.13 0.93 -9.59
CA TYR A 257 22.50 1.61 -8.36
C TYR A 257 22.61 0.57 -7.25
N SER A 258 23.69 0.67 -6.47
CA SER A 258 23.87 -0.15 -5.29
C SER A 258 24.68 0.63 -4.26
N GLN A 259 24.12 0.82 -3.09
CA GLN A 259 24.74 1.49 -1.96
C GLN A 259 24.54 0.69 -0.68
N ALA A 260 25.56 0.72 0.17
CA ALA A 260 25.54 0.08 1.47
C ALA A 260 26.11 1.03 2.52
N THR A 261 25.61 0.93 3.75
CA THR A 261 26.24 1.61 4.90
C THR A 261 27.54 0.93 5.29
N ALA A 262 28.40 1.63 6.02
CA ALA A 262 29.37 0.95 6.87
C ALA A 262 28.61 0.13 7.93
N PRO A 263 29.19 -0.99 8.42
CA PRO A 263 28.60 -1.74 9.53
C PRO A 263 28.38 -0.82 10.75
N PHE A 264 27.21 -0.89 11.37
CA PHE A 264 26.88 -0.12 12.57
C PHE A 264 26.26 -1.00 13.65
N GLY A 265 26.29 -0.50 14.89
CA GLY A 265 25.65 -1.17 16.02
C GLY A 265 24.23 -0.66 16.24
N LEU A 266 23.36 -1.55 16.71
CA LEU A 266 21.98 -1.24 17.07
C LEU A 266 21.62 -2.04 18.32
N ASN A 267 21.31 -1.32 19.43
CA ASN A 267 20.95 -2.01 20.67
C ASN A 267 19.60 -2.72 20.49
N SER A 268 19.34 -3.69 21.38
CA SER A 268 18.03 -4.34 21.47
C SER A 268 16.92 -3.29 21.62
N LEU A 269 15.85 -3.41 20.85
CA LEU A 269 14.66 -2.55 20.81
C LEU A 269 14.92 -1.11 20.35
N ASP A 270 16.12 -0.80 19.83
CA ASP A 270 16.43 0.47 19.21
C ASP A 270 16.14 0.46 17.71
N SER A 271 16.06 1.66 17.14
CA SER A 271 15.94 1.86 15.69
C SER A 271 16.88 2.93 15.18
N SER A 272 17.24 2.89 13.91
CA SER A 272 18.08 3.88 13.24
C SER A 272 17.57 4.17 11.84
N TYR A 273 17.38 5.45 11.52
CA TYR A 273 17.07 5.86 10.15
C TYR A 273 18.35 5.89 9.30
N VAL A 274 18.30 5.24 8.16
CA VAL A 274 19.38 5.20 7.17
C VAL A 274 18.91 5.88 5.88
N SER A 275 19.72 6.80 5.37
CA SER A 275 19.50 7.45 4.07
C SER A 275 20.66 7.20 3.12
N PHE A 276 20.33 7.14 1.84
CA PHE A 276 21.31 6.95 0.76
C PHE A 276 21.28 8.14 -0.19
N PRO A 277 22.36 8.36 -0.99
CA PRO A 277 22.28 9.31 -2.09
C PRO A 277 21.08 8.97 -3.00
N PRO A 278 20.36 9.97 -3.54
CA PRO A 278 19.25 9.69 -4.44
C PRO A 278 19.69 8.90 -5.67
N PHE A 279 18.86 7.97 -6.12
CA PHE A 279 19.03 7.38 -7.44
C PHE A 279 18.59 8.37 -8.49
N ALA A 280 19.52 8.81 -9.34
CA ALA A 280 19.30 9.79 -10.38
C ALA A 280 20.11 9.41 -11.63
N GLN A 281 19.50 9.45 -12.81
CA GLN A 281 20.08 9.02 -14.07
C GLN A 281 20.08 10.15 -15.11
N ALA A 282 21.02 10.11 -16.06
CA ALA A 282 21.04 11.03 -17.19
C ALA A 282 19.91 10.73 -18.21
N SER A 283 19.30 9.56 -18.15
CA SER A 283 18.12 9.18 -18.91
C SER A 283 17.45 7.96 -18.27
N TYR A 284 16.14 7.85 -18.42
CA TYR A 284 15.34 6.75 -17.90
C TYR A 284 14.63 6.02 -19.05
N PRO A 285 15.18 4.90 -19.54
CA PRO A 285 14.48 4.05 -20.49
C PRO A 285 13.14 3.54 -19.94
N ASN A 286 12.14 3.36 -20.82
CA ASN A 286 10.89 2.71 -20.44
C ASN A 286 11.14 1.29 -19.95
N GLY A 287 10.45 0.91 -18.89
CA GLY A 287 10.53 -0.43 -18.32
C GLY A 287 10.35 -0.43 -16.82
N GLU A 288 10.58 -1.60 -16.24
CA GLU A 288 10.50 -1.84 -14.81
C GLU A 288 11.84 -1.53 -14.14
N TYR A 289 11.75 -0.77 -13.07
CA TYR A 289 12.83 -0.49 -12.13
C TYR A 289 12.42 -1.12 -10.79
N ASP A 290 13.17 -2.10 -10.33
CA ASP A 290 12.91 -2.72 -9.04
C ASP A 290 13.74 -2.03 -7.95
N LEU A 291 13.07 -1.31 -7.05
CA LEU A 291 13.69 -0.73 -5.86
C LEU A 291 13.74 -1.78 -4.77
N LYS A 292 14.95 -2.11 -4.35
CA LYS A 292 15.21 -3.13 -3.35
C LYS A 292 15.94 -2.53 -2.15
N TYR A 293 15.38 -2.74 -0.95
CA TYR A 293 16.07 -2.53 0.32
C TYR A 293 16.42 -3.86 0.96
N SER A 294 17.56 -3.94 1.65
CA SER A 294 17.91 -5.12 2.41
C SER A 294 18.79 -4.81 3.62
N ILE A 295 18.70 -5.66 4.63
CA ILE A 295 19.54 -5.64 5.83
C ILE A 295 20.39 -6.88 5.83
N THR A 296 21.71 -6.71 6.06
CA THR A 296 22.70 -7.80 6.02
C THR A 296 23.75 -7.61 7.13
N GLY A 297 24.74 -8.50 7.18
CA GLY A 297 25.88 -8.39 8.10
C GLY A 297 25.73 -9.13 9.42
N LEU A 298 24.61 -9.82 9.63
CA LEU A 298 24.32 -10.60 10.85
C LEU A 298 23.61 -11.90 10.54
N THR A 299 23.52 -12.78 11.55
CA THR A 299 22.57 -13.90 11.53
C THR A 299 21.26 -13.40 12.10
N ASP A 300 20.18 -13.70 11.45
CA ASP A 300 18.84 -13.26 11.80
C ASP A 300 17.93 -14.47 12.02
N ASP A 301 17.15 -14.44 13.11
CA ASP A 301 16.25 -15.53 13.47
C ASP A 301 14.89 -15.40 12.75
N PHE A 302 14.59 -14.21 12.18
CA PHE A 302 13.39 -13.95 11.37
C PHE A 302 13.74 -13.14 10.10
N PRO A 303 14.45 -13.71 9.11
CA PRO A 303 15.04 -12.98 7.99
C PRO A 303 14.04 -12.49 6.93
N ARG A 304 12.74 -12.77 7.05
CA ARG A 304 11.74 -12.43 6.01
C ARG A 304 11.55 -10.92 5.86
N ASP A 305 11.66 -10.16 6.92
CA ASP A 305 11.48 -8.70 6.94
C ASP A 305 12.80 -7.92 6.83
N ASN A 306 13.87 -8.64 6.47
CA ASN A 306 15.16 -8.06 6.12
C ASN A 306 15.25 -7.58 4.66
N GLU A 307 14.23 -7.81 3.85
CA GLU A 307 14.23 -7.45 2.44
C GLU A 307 12.86 -6.92 2.02
N LEU A 308 12.86 -5.84 1.24
CA LEU A 308 11.67 -5.29 0.60
C LEU A 308 12.02 -4.95 -0.84
N SER A 309 11.18 -5.38 -1.78
CA SER A 309 11.29 -5.08 -3.19
C SER A 309 10.01 -4.45 -3.70
N THR A 310 10.15 -3.41 -4.53
CA THR A 310 9.01 -2.67 -5.08
C THR A 310 9.27 -2.31 -6.53
N PRO A 311 8.50 -2.86 -7.49
CA PRO A 311 8.58 -2.48 -8.89
C PRO A 311 8.00 -1.07 -9.10
N VAL A 312 8.68 -0.30 -9.93
CA VAL A 312 8.33 1.05 -10.37
C VAL A 312 8.48 1.11 -11.87
N TYR A 313 7.61 1.82 -12.56
CA TYR A 313 7.60 1.81 -14.02
C TYR A 313 7.83 3.21 -14.60
N ILE A 314 8.79 3.33 -15.51
CA ILE A 314 8.85 4.44 -16.47
C ILE A 314 8.21 3.94 -17.77
N ASN A 315 7.24 4.70 -18.30
CA ASN A 315 6.40 4.25 -19.41
C ASN A 315 5.95 5.42 -20.29
N ASP A 316 5.16 5.14 -21.34
CA ASP A 316 4.79 6.19 -22.30
C ASP A 316 3.60 7.05 -21.85
N SER A 317 2.69 6.51 -21.00
CA SER A 317 1.36 7.11 -20.88
C SER A 317 0.68 7.05 -19.52
N ILE A 318 1.13 6.22 -18.59
CA ILE A 318 0.42 6.00 -17.31
C ILE A 318 1.17 6.66 -16.16
N PHE A 319 0.43 7.46 -15.39
CA PHE A 319 0.86 7.95 -14.10
C PHE A 319 -0.05 7.37 -13.00
N THR A 320 0.54 6.84 -11.92
CA THR A 320 -0.21 6.39 -10.74
C THR A 320 0.65 6.37 -9.48
N TYR A 321 0.01 6.61 -8.34
CA TYR A 321 0.61 6.40 -7.02
C TYR A 321 0.43 4.97 -6.52
N ALA A 322 -0.62 4.26 -6.95
CA ALA A 322 -0.89 2.90 -6.55
C ALA A 322 0.12 1.92 -7.17
N ARG A 323 0.55 0.91 -6.41
CA ARG A 323 1.39 -0.17 -6.90
C ARG A 323 0.66 -0.98 -7.95
N VAL A 324 1.37 -1.36 -9.00
CA VAL A 324 0.82 -2.09 -10.14
C VAL A 324 1.53 -3.43 -10.33
N ALA A 325 0.81 -4.42 -10.85
CA ALA A 325 1.29 -5.79 -10.97
C ALA A 325 2.38 -5.95 -12.04
N ASP A 326 2.21 -5.25 -13.17
CA ASP A 326 3.02 -5.42 -14.37
C ASP A 326 2.85 -4.24 -15.33
N SER A 327 3.34 -4.40 -16.54
CA SER A 327 3.22 -3.41 -17.62
C SER A 327 1.78 -3.14 -18.12
N ASN A 328 0.78 -3.89 -17.66
CA ASN A 328 -0.63 -3.57 -17.92
C ASN A 328 -1.18 -2.53 -16.94
N PHE A 329 -0.40 -2.22 -15.91
CA PHE A 329 -0.70 -1.21 -14.88
C PHE A 329 -2.02 -1.48 -14.13
N ILE A 330 -2.32 -2.76 -13.84
CA ILE A 330 -3.44 -3.10 -12.98
C ILE A 330 -2.98 -2.93 -11.53
N ALA A 331 -3.71 -2.12 -10.77
CA ALA A 331 -3.39 -1.91 -9.35
C ALA A 331 -3.54 -3.20 -8.55
N ILE A 332 -2.59 -3.47 -7.65
CA ILE A 332 -2.58 -4.64 -6.78
C ILE A 332 -3.00 -4.28 -5.36
N ASP A 333 -3.25 -5.30 -4.54
CA ASP A 333 -3.69 -5.16 -3.14
C ASP A 333 -4.90 -4.23 -3.01
N GLN A 334 -5.83 -4.36 -3.95
CA GLN A 334 -7.02 -3.53 -4.01
C GLN A 334 -8.00 -3.89 -2.91
N ASN A 335 -8.60 -2.87 -2.35
CA ASN A 335 -9.73 -2.97 -1.44
C ASN A 335 -10.69 -1.82 -1.76
N SER A 336 -11.94 -1.94 -1.33
CA SER A 336 -12.99 -0.97 -1.59
C SER A 336 -13.35 -0.24 -0.32
N LEU A 337 -13.27 1.08 -0.34
CA LEU A 337 -13.65 1.94 0.78
C LEU A 337 -14.84 2.81 0.44
N LYS A 338 -15.57 3.14 1.50
CA LYS A 338 -16.63 4.12 1.48
C LYS A 338 -16.60 4.90 2.79
N SER A 339 -16.71 6.23 2.72
CA SER A 339 -16.89 7.04 3.92
C SER A 339 -18.23 6.69 4.59
N SER A 340 -18.21 6.27 5.84
CA SER A 340 -19.42 6.04 6.62
C SER A 340 -20.16 7.35 6.99
N ALA A 341 -19.49 8.48 6.83
CA ALA A 341 -20.00 9.80 7.23
C ALA A 341 -20.69 10.56 6.08
N PHE A 342 -20.62 10.07 4.82
CA PHE A 342 -21.26 10.81 3.73
C PHE A 342 -22.79 10.68 3.76
N THR A 343 -23.48 11.76 3.41
CA THR A 343 -24.94 11.83 3.36
C THR A 343 -25.47 12.18 1.97
N THR A 344 -24.70 12.88 1.15
CA THR A 344 -25.10 13.30 -0.19
C THR A 344 -24.14 12.86 -1.27
N SER A 345 -22.84 12.96 -1.03
CA SER A 345 -21.81 12.54 -1.98
C SER A 345 -20.46 12.37 -1.29
N TRP A 346 -19.61 11.55 -1.87
CA TRP A 346 -18.22 11.50 -1.47
C TRP A 346 -17.30 11.31 -2.68
N ALA A 347 -16.06 11.68 -2.53
CA ALA A 347 -15.07 11.54 -3.59
C ALA A 347 -13.73 11.10 -3.02
N GLN A 348 -13.02 10.33 -3.82
CA GLN A 348 -11.62 10.01 -3.62
C GLN A 348 -10.82 10.63 -4.77
N CYS A 349 -9.77 11.35 -4.44
CA CYS A 349 -8.99 12.12 -5.39
C CYS A 349 -7.51 11.82 -5.24
N ILE A 350 -6.77 12.02 -6.34
CA ILE A 350 -5.31 12.13 -6.33
C ILE A 350 -4.91 13.55 -6.72
N ASN A 351 -3.75 13.99 -6.22
CA ASN A 351 -3.08 15.18 -6.68
C ASN A 351 -2.09 14.82 -7.79
N PHE A 352 -1.98 15.67 -8.81
CA PHE A 352 -0.90 15.62 -9.79
C PHE A 352 -0.26 17.00 -9.92
N GLN A 353 1.06 17.06 -9.81
CA GLN A 353 1.86 18.25 -10.04
C GLN A 353 3.24 17.85 -10.57
N HIS A 354 3.73 18.51 -11.60
CA HIS A 354 5.08 18.28 -12.11
C HIS A 354 5.67 19.56 -12.73
N GLN A 355 6.97 19.77 -12.57
CA GLN A 355 7.68 20.95 -13.08
C GLN A 355 7.67 21.06 -14.61
N ASN A 356 7.53 19.95 -15.32
CA ASN A 356 7.50 19.86 -16.77
C ASN A 356 6.18 19.24 -17.28
N ALA A 357 5.09 19.49 -16.55
CA ALA A 357 3.76 18.98 -16.89
C ALA A 357 3.31 19.39 -18.29
N SER A 358 3.73 20.58 -18.78
CA SER A 358 3.38 21.10 -20.10
C SER A 358 3.84 20.23 -21.28
N ARG A 359 4.75 19.30 -21.05
CA ARG A 359 5.14 18.28 -22.07
C ARG A 359 4.02 17.28 -22.34
N MET A 360 3.03 17.20 -21.45
CA MET A 360 1.95 16.22 -21.47
C MET A 360 0.58 16.87 -21.55
N GLN A 361 -0.38 16.10 -22.04
CA GLN A 361 -1.81 16.38 -21.86
C GLN A 361 -2.49 15.13 -21.27
N MET A 362 -3.48 15.36 -20.42
CA MET A 362 -4.26 14.28 -19.82
C MET A 362 -5.40 13.88 -20.74
N LYS A 363 -5.43 12.62 -21.18
CA LYS A 363 -6.38 12.08 -22.14
C LYS A 363 -7.56 11.36 -21.49
N GLY A 364 -7.37 10.90 -20.26
CA GLY A 364 -8.38 10.11 -19.56
C GLY A 364 -7.88 9.58 -18.23
N VAL A 365 -8.67 8.71 -17.65
CA VAL A 365 -8.37 8.04 -16.38
C VAL A 365 -8.71 6.55 -16.47
N ARG A 366 -8.01 5.74 -15.65
CA ARG A 366 -8.37 4.36 -15.35
C ARG A 366 -8.61 4.26 -13.85
N PHE A 367 -9.55 3.42 -13.46
CA PHE A 367 -9.90 3.21 -12.05
C PHE A 367 -10.68 1.92 -11.89
N ALA A 368 -10.80 1.43 -10.65
CA ALA A 368 -11.68 0.33 -10.29
C ALA A 368 -12.59 0.75 -9.16
N ASN A 369 -13.80 0.18 -9.10
CA ASN A 369 -14.75 0.41 -8.02
C ASN A 369 -15.56 -0.87 -7.75
N TRP A 370 -16.18 -0.91 -6.58
CA TRP A 370 -17.05 -1.99 -6.15
C TRP A 370 -18.42 -1.45 -5.72
N SER A 371 -19.44 -2.29 -5.78
CA SER A 371 -20.76 -1.94 -5.28
C SER A 371 -21.34 -3.09 -4.46
N SER A 372 -22.04 -2.78 -3.37
CA SER A 372 -22.72 -3.79 -2.56
C SER A 372 -23.96 -4.40 -3.23
N ASP A 373 -24.36 -3.89 -4.39
CA ASP A 373 -25.37 -4.45 -5.28
C ASP A 373 -24.80 -4.46 -6.71
N SER A 374 -25.61 -4.67 -7.76
CA SER A 374 -25.11 -4.62 -9.14
C SER A 374 -24.50 -3.25 -9.46
N ILE A 375 -23.28 -3.26 -10.01
CA ILE A 375 -22.62 -2.04 -10.47
C ILE A 375 -23.14 -1.58 -11.85
N THR A 376 -23.79 -2.48 -12.59
CA THR A 376 -24.33 -2.18 -13.93
C THR A 376 -25.33 -1.02 -13.87
N GLY A 377 -25.13 -0.02 -14.72
CA GLY A 377 -25.96 1.18 -14.81
C GLY A 377 -25.62 2.28 -13.79
N LYS A 378 -24.72 2.01 -12.82
CA LYS A 378 -24.23 3.03 -11.89
C LYS A 378 -23.28 4.00 -12.58
N THR A 379 -23.11 5.16 -11.96
CA THR A 379 -22.29 6.25 -12.52
C THR A 379 -21.20 6.68 -11.55
N ILE A 380 -20.07 7.09 -12.12
CA ILE A 380 -19.00 7.81 -11.43
C ILE A 380 -18.80 9.13 -12.17
N ASP A 381 -18.90 10.24 -11.44
CA ASP A 381 -18.54 11.55 -11.96
C ASP A 381 -17.04 11.76 -11.79
N ILE A 382 -16.38 12.08 -12.89
CA ILE A 382 -14.95 12.33 -12.97
C ILE A 382 -14.74 13.81 -13.06
N THR A 383 -14.08 14.41 -12.08
CA THR A 383 -13.76 15.84 -12.09
C THR A 383 -12.26 16.05 -12.05
N ILE A 384 -11.78 17.05 -12.80
CA ILE A 384 -10.42 17.57 -12.67
C ILE A 384 -10.54 19.05 -12.39
N ASP A 385 -9.92 19.47 -11.31
CA ASP A 385 -9.83 20.86 -10.92
C ASP A 385 -8.36 21.31 -10.90
N THR A 386 -8.06 22.54 -11.28
CA THR A 386 -6.82 23.16 -10.82
C THR A 386 -6.94 23.43 -9.33
N TRP A 387 -5.87 23.19 -8.59
CA TRP A 387 -5.82 23.40 -7.15
C TRP A 387 -4.82 24.50 -6.83
N ASP A 388 -5.34 25.70 -6.54
CA ASP A 388 -4.57 26.94 -6.50
C ASP A 388 -4.18 27.37 -5.08
N ASP A 389 -4.49 26.57 -4.05
CA ASP A 389 -4.04 26.82 -2.69
C ASP A 389 -2.51 26.72 -2.60
N PHE A 390 -1.91 27.67 -1.89
CA PHE A 390 -0.46 27.70 -1.70
C PHE A 390 -0.07 27.08 -0.37
N PHE A 391 0.66 25.97 -0.43
CA PHE A 391 1.26 25.28 0.72
C PHE A 391 2.53 24.55 0.30
N ALA A 392 3.43 24.34 1.26
CA ALA A 392 4.72 23.69 1.00
C ALA A 392 4.60 22.14 0.94
N GLY A 393 3.67 21.56 1.70
CA GLY A 393 3.45 20.11 1.78
C GLY A 393 2.39 19.74 2.81
N LEU A 394 2.19 18.47 3.05
CA LEU A 394 1.16 17.94 3.98
C LEU A 394 1.29 18.49 5.41
N SER A 395 2.51 18.74 5.88
CA SER A 395 2.77 19.32 7.21
C SER A 395 2.54 20.82 7.29
N ASP A 396 2.27 21.50 6.17
CA ASP A 396 1.97 22.93 6.16
C ASP A 396 0.54 23.15 6.72
N PRO A 397 0.35 24.04 7.73
CA PRO A 397 -0.97 24.34 8.26
C PRO A 397 -1.93 24.95 7.23
N ASN A 398 -1.41 25.45 6.08
CA ASN A 398 -2.22 25.94 4.97
C ASN A 398 -2.56 24.82 3.95
N CYS A 399 -2.18 23.58 4.19
CA CYS A 399 -2.55 22.47 3.31
C CYS A 399 -4.06 22.21 3.41
N ALA A 400 -4.79 22.77 2.47
CA ALA A 400 -6.25 22.72 2.40
C ALA A 400 -6.73 22.75 0.95
N VAL A 401 -7.97 22.38 0.71
CA VAL A 401 -8.64 22.52 -0.58
C VAL A 401 -9.71 23.62 -0.42
N THR A 402 -9.34 24.85 -0.73
CA THR A 402 -10.20 26.03 -0.63
C THR A 402 -10.32 26.81 -1.92
N SER A 403 -9.33 26.68 -2.81
CA SER A 403 -9.25 27.39 -4.09
C SER A 403 -9.05 26.38 -5.22
N THR A 404 -10.15 26.02 -5.87
CA THR A 404 -10.15 25.12 -7.04
C THR A 404 -10.94 25.71 -8.19
N THR A 405 -10.53 25.36 -9.42
CA THR A 405 -11.26 25.71 -10.64
C THR A 405 -11.46 24.46 -11.48
N GLY A 406 -12.71 24.08 -11.73
CA GLY A 406 -13.06 22.94 -12.57
C GLY A 406 -12.60 23.12 -14.01
N VAL A 407 -11.85 22.16 -14.53
CA VAL A 407 -11.34 22.15 -15.91
C VAL A 407 -11.85 20.97 -16.73
N VAL A 408 -12.22 19.87 -16.08
CA VAL A 408 -12.90 18.73 -16.70
C VAL A 408 -14.05 18.29 -15.80
N TYR A 409 -15.18 18.00 -16.41
CA TYR A 409 -16.30 17.31 -15.80
C TYR A 409 -16.83 16.27 -16.79
N ASP A 410 -16.79 15.02 -16.41
CA ASP A 410 -17.23 13.92 -17.22
C ASP A 410 -17.91 12.83 -16.36
N THR A 411 -18.63 11.90 -16.96
CA THR A 411 -19.33 10.83 -16.26
C THR A 411 -19.08 9.50 -16.94
N TYR A 412 -18.62 8.53 -16.16
CA TYR A 412 -18.53 7.14 -16.59
C TYR A 412 -19.79 6.38 -16.15
N VAL A 413 -20.36 5.60 -17.05
CA VAL A 413 -21.52 4.73 -16.80
C VAL A 413 -21.09 3.27 -16.96
N TYR A 414 -21.29 2.45 -15.93
CA TYR A 414 -21.01 1.02 -15.98
C TYR A 414 -22.01 0.31 -16.91
N GLY A 415 -21.54 -0.10 -18.09
CA GLY A 415 -22.37 -0.80 -19.10
C GLY A 415 -22.61 -2.28 -18.79
N SER A 416 -21.84 -2.87 -17.87
CA SER A 416 -21.90 -4.28 -17.47
C SER A 416 -21.40 -4.45 -16.04
N GLU A 417 -21.49 -5.68 -15.51
CA GLU A 417 -21.00 -6.03 -14.17
C GLU A 417 -19.47 -6.10 -14.19
N LEU A 418 -18.81 -5.03 -13.71
CA LEU A 418 -17.36 -4.85 -13.70
C LEU A 418 -16.89 -4.52 -12.26
N GLN A 419 -17.31 -5.34 -11.29
CA GLN A 419 -16.91 -5.24 -9.89
C GLN A 419 -15.40 -5.43 -9.77
N ASP A 420 -14.70 -4.48 -9.13
CA ASP A 420 -13.24 -4.47 -8.92
C ASP A 420 -12.38 -4.53 -10.19
N GLU A 421 -12.99 -4.46 -11.38
CA GLU A 421 -12.26 -4.45 -12.64
C GLU A 421 -11.79 -3.03 -12.99
N THR A 422 -10.56 -2.94 -13.52
CA THR A 422 -10.03 -1.66 -13.99
C THR A 422 -10.72 -1.23 -15.27
N VAL A 423 -11.50 -0.16 -15.20
CA VAL A 423 -12.15 0.47 -16.35
C VAL A 423 -11.32 1.64 -16.88
N THR A 424 -11.53 1.99 -18.14
CA THR A 424 -10.84 3.09 -18.82
C THR A 424 -11.88 4.09 -19.33
N HIS A 425 -11.66 5.36 -19.00
CA HIS A 425 -12.46 6.47 -19.51
C HIS A 425 -11.57 7.50 -20.20
N HIS A 426 -11.90 7.83 -21.45
CA HIS A 426 -11.21 8.87 -22.22
C HIS A 426 -12.05 10.14 -22.28
N PHE A 427 -11.42 11.28 -22.03
CA PHE A 427 -12.07 12.58 -22.15
C PHE A 427 -12.38 12.92 -23.61
N THR A 428 -13.45 13.66 -23.83
CA THR A 428 -13.82 14.14 -25.17
C THR A 428 -12.73 15.01 -25.80
N SER A 429 -12.03 15.78 -24.98
CA SER A 429 -10.86 16.58 -25.39
C SER A 429 -9.76 16.39 -24.35
N PRO A 430 -8.52 16.07 -24.76
CA PRO A 430 -7.41 16.01 -23.84
C PRO A 430 -7.20 17.37 -23.14
N LEU A 431 -6.80 17.32 -21.87
CA LEU A 431 -6.47 18.50 -21.06
C LEU A 431 -4.97 18.78 -21.15
N PRO A 432 -4.51 19.85 -21.83
CA PRO A 432 -3.11 20.27 -21.77
C PRO A 432 -2.74 20.66 -20.33
N LEU A 433 -1.60 20.15 -19.84
CA LEU A 433 -1.13 20.43 -18.50
C LEU A 433 -0.20 21.64 -18.47
N VAL A 434 -0.10 22.29 -17.31
CA VAL A 434 0.73 23.47 -17.08
C VAL A 434 1.80 23.15 -16.05
N ASP A 435 3.03 23.60 -16.30
CA ASP A 435 4.16 23.41 -15.39
C ASP A 435 3.85 23.97 -14.01
N TYR A 436 4.21 23.20 -12.98
CA TYR A 436 3.99 23.52 -11.57
C TYR A 436 2.53 23.70 -11.14
N GLN A 437 1.55 23.60 -12.07
CA GLN A 437 0.14 23.61 -11.70
C GLN A 437 -0.23 22.32 -10.98
N ARG A 438 -0.87 22.46 -9.83
CA ARG A 438 -1.44 21.32 -9.11
C ARG A 438 -2.84 21.03 -9.67
N TYR A 439 -3.12 19.77 -9.95
CA TYR A 439 -4.41 19.28 -10.38
C TYR A 439 -4.97 18.30 -9.36
N LEU A 440 -6.25 18.39 -9.09
CA LEU A 440 -6.99 17.45 -8.25
C LEU A 440 -7.90 16.63 -9.14
N ILE A 441 -7.67 15.33 -9.21
CA ILE A 441 -8.40 14.39 -10.06
C ILE A 441 -9.26 13.52 -9.16
N CYS A 442 -10.58 13.64 -9.26
CA CYS A 442 -11.53 13.03 -8.36
C CYS A 442 -12.49 12.08 -9.05
N LEU A 443 -12.75 10.95 -8.41
CA LEU A 443 -13.88 10.08 -8.65
C LEU A 443 -14.95 10.41 -7.60
N ASN A 444 -16.14 10.78 -8.05
CA ASN A 444 -17.23 11.21 -7.20
C ASN A 444 -18.42 10.27 -7.34
N THR A 445 -19.08 9.97 -6.22
CA THR A 445 -20.34 9.22 -6.22
C THR A 445 -21.33 9.78 -5.19
N SER A 446 -22.61 9.70 -5.53
CA SER A 446 -23.73 9.92 -4.60
C SER A 446 -24.49 8.64 -4.29
N ASP A 447 -24.07 7.52 -4.88
CA ASP A 447 -24.71 6.22 -4.65
C ASP A 447 -24.20 5.60 -3.34
N ALA A 448 -25.15 5.32 -2.43
CA ALA A 448 -24.84 4.77 -1.11
C ALA A 448 -24.27 3.34 -1.14
N ASN A 449 -24.39 2.64 -2.27
CA ASN A 449 -23.88 1.28 -2.45
C ASN A 449 -22.53 1.24 -3.19
N MET A 450 -22.04 2.39 -3.69
CA MET A 450 -20.76 2.49 -4.38
C MET A 450 -19.60 2.69 -3.41
N TYR A 451 -18.54 1.93 -3.65
CA TYR A 451 -17.25 1.99 -2.97
C TYR A 451 -16.16 2.33 -3.99
N LEU A 452 -15.25 3.21 -3.63
CA LEU A 452 -14.13 3.57 -4.48
C LEU A 452 -12.91 2.72 -4.06
N ASN A 453 -12.20 2.17 -5.06
CA ASN A 453 -11.09 1.28 -4.78
C ASN A 453 -9.81 2.06 -4.47
N HIS A 454 -9.09 1.52 -3.52
CA HIS A 454 -7.76 1.94 -3.15
C HIS A 454 -6.81 0.74 -3.09
N SER A 455 -5.53 0.98 -3.20
CA SER A 455 -4.47 0.01 -2.95
C SER A 455 -3.86 0.27 -1.58
N ARG A 456 -3.49 -0.79 -0.86
CA ARG A 456 -2.73 -0.69 0.39
C ARG A 456 -1.22 -0.65 0.14
N ALA A 457 -0.80 -0.74 -1.11
CA ALA A 457 0.60 -0.71 -1.52
C ALA A 457 0.84 0.37 -2.59
N PRO A 458 1.90 1.16 -2.47
CA PRO A 458 2.83 1.22 -1.34
C PRO A 458 2.24 2.00 -0.15
N ALA A 459 2.85 1.78 1.02
CA ALA A 459 2.53 2.55 2.22
C ALA A 459 3.43 3.80 2.26
N TYR A 460 2.91 4.97 1.90
CA TYR A 460 3.69 6.21 1.78
C TYR A 460 3.92 6.96 3.10
N GLU A 461 3.69 6.34 4.26
CA GLU A 461 3.74 7.02 5.56
C GLU A 461 5.07 7.75 5.80
N LEU A 462 6.20 7.13 5.44
CA LEU A 462 7.50 7.79 5.57
C LEU A 462 7.69 8.91 4.55
N ASN A 463 7.17 8.75 3.33
CA ASN A 463 7.17 9.82 2.32
C ASN A 463 6.34 11.01 2.79
N ASP A 464 5.17 10.78 3.36
CA ASP A 464 4.20 11.81 3.73
C ASP A 464 4.68 12.69 4.90
N VAL A 465 5.55 12.16 5.78
CA VAL A 465 6.19 12.97 6.83
C VAL A 465 7.48 13.66 6.35
N SER A 466 7.92 13.39 5.13
CA SER A 466 9.11 14.03 4.55
C SER A 466 8.83 15.50 4.22
N PRO A 467 9.83 16.39 4.35
CA PRO A 467 9.65 17.80 4.02
C PRO A 467 9.20 18.01 2.57
N GLY A 468 8.11 18.72 2.38
CA GLY A 468 7.57 19.02 1.06
C GLY A 468 6.69 17.93 0.44
N ALA A 469 6.41 16.86 1.16
CA ALA A 469 5.51 15.80 0.71
C ALA A 469 4.15 16.36 0.27
N GLN A 470 3.71 15.98 -0.92
CA GLN A 470 2.42 16.42 -1.45
C GLN A 470 1.33 15.37 -1.17
N PRO A 471 0.07 15.78 -0.98
CA PRO A 471 -1.03 14.85 -0.78
C PRO A 471 -1.16 13.87 -1.95
N LYS A 472 -1.09 12.57 -1.69
CA LYS A 472 -1.32 11.53 -2.72
C LYS A 472 -2.77 11.06 -2.73
N GLU A 473 -3.45 11.23 -1.61
CA GLU A 473 -4.87 10.98 -1.45
C GLU A 473 -5.55 12.22 -0.86
N VAL A 474 -6.66 12.63 -1.44
CA VAL A 474 -7.53 13.69 -0.93
C VAL A 474 -8.96 13.21 -0.96
N LEU A 475 -9.67 13.36 0.13
CA LEU A 475 -11.07 12.96 0.23
C LEU A 475 -11.99 14.19 0.27
N ARG A 476 -13.17 14.02 -0.32
CA ARG A 476 -14.30 14.93 -0.09
C ARG A 476 -15.49 14.13 0.41
N VAL A 477 -15.99 14.50 1.57
CA VAL A 477 -17.20 13.92 2.16
C VAL A 477 -18.23 15.04 2.26
N ASP A 478 -19.30 14.94 1.49
CA ASP A 478 -20.26 16.03 1.27
C ASP A 478 -19.55 17.32 0.82
N ASN A 479 -19.48 18.34 1.67
CA ASN A 479 -18.81 19.61 1.39
C ASN A 479 -17.47 19.78 2.13
N SER A 480 -16.98 18.77 2.80
CA SER A 480 -15.74 18.83 3.58
C SER A 480 -14.60 18.12 2.87
N TRP A 481 -13.44 18.78 2.83
CA TRP A 481 -12.22 18.23 2.26
C TRP A 481 -11.26 17.74 3.33
N TYR A 482 -10.55 16.65 3.03
CA TYR A 482 -9.55 16.00 3.90
C TYR A 482 -8.30 15.73 3.07
N THR A 483 -7.28 16.55 3.24
CA THR A 483 -6.04 16.51 2.43
C THR A 483 -5.10 15.36 2.82
N GLY A 484 -5.30 14.72 3.96
CA GLY A 484 -4.54 13.55 4.42
C GLY A 484 -5.19 12.21 4.10
N GLY A 485 -6.31 12.21 3.35
CA GLY A 485 -6.97 10.97 2.96
C GLY A 485 -7.50 10.12 4.13
N PHE A 486 -7.55 8.83 3.92
CA PHE A 486 -7.71 7.83 4.98
C PHE A 486 -6.32 7.56 5.56
N SER A 487 -5.99 8.03 6.72
CA SER A 487 -4.66 8.02 7.38
C SER A 487 -3.93 6.65 7.46
N SER A 488 -4.41 5.64 6.78
CA SER A 488 -3.94 4.24 6.80
C SER A 488 -3.18 3.79 5.54
N GLY A 489 -2.63 4.72 4.75
CA GLY A 489 -1.89 4.35 3.52
C GLY A 489 -2.79 3.83 2.40
N ALA A 490 -4.06 4.23 2.36
CA ALA A 490 -4.99 3.85 1.31
C ALA A 490 -4.78 4.73 0.08
N ILE A 491 -4.12 4.20 -0.95
CA ILE A 491 -3.81 4.95 -2.18
C ILE A 491 -4.90 4.71 -3.23
N PRO A 492 -5.56 5.77 -3.74
CA PRO A 492 -6.57 5.63 -4.78
C PRO A 492 -6.05 4.87 -5.99
N THR A 493 -6.82 3.93 -6.52
CA THR A 493 -6.42 3.19 -7.73
C THR A 493 -6.56 4.02 -9.01
N ILE A 494 -6.68 5.34 -8.88
CA ILE A 494 -6.77 6.28 -9.99
C ILE A 494 -5.45 6.31 -10.76
N GLN A 495 -5.54 6.10 -12.06
CA GLN A 495 -4.42 6.19 -12.99
C GLN A 495 -4.73 7.25 -14.04
N LEU A 496 -3.78 8.12 -14.31
CA LEU A 496 -3.91 9.14 -15.34
C LEU A 496 -3.40 8.57 -16.67
N ILE A 497 -4.19 8.70 -17.72
CA ILE A 497 -3.77 8.39 -19.08
C ILE A 497 -3.27 9.69 -19.70
N MET A 498 -1.99 9.72 -19.99
CA MET A 498 -1.30 10.88 -20.52
C MET A 498 -0.75 10.61 -21.92
N GLU A 499 -0.63 11.65 -22.72
CA GLU A 499 0.05 11.59 -24.01
C GLU A 499 0.86 12.88 -24.20
N GLN A 500 1.75 12.89 -25.17
CA GLN A 500 2.53 14.08 -25.50
C GLN A 500 1.60 15.24 -25.83
N ASN A 501 1.85 16.39 -25.23
CA ASN A 501 1.12 17.61 -25.58
C ASN A 501 1.53 18.08 -26.99
N THR A 502 0.61 17.98 -27.92
CA THR A 502 0.80 18.42 -29.31
C THR A 502 0.22 19.82 -29.57
N VAL A 503 -0.41 20.43 -28.57
CA VAL A 503 -1.00 21.78 -28.61
C VAL A 503 0.02 22.83 -28.17
N GLY A 504 1.19 22.81 -28.70
CA GLY A 504 2.21 23.80 -28.40
C GLY A 504 3.27 23.82 -29.49
N VAL A 505 3.13 24.80 -30.36
CA VAL A 505 4.14 25.17 -31.34
C VAL A 505 4.59 24.00 -32.21
N ASP A 506 4.00 23.91 -33.42
CA ASP A 506 4.82 23.48 -34.54
C ASP A 506 6.13 24.26 -34.45
N GLU A 507 7.15 23.69 -33.83
CA GLU A 507 8.53 24.03 -34.15
C GLU A 507 8.71 23.61 -35.61
N GLN A 508 8.13 24.40 -36.50
CA GLN A 508 8.69 24.45 -37.84
C GLN A 508 10.15 24.75 -37.58
N ASP A 509 10.96 23.81 -37.96
CA ASP A 509 12.42 23.93 -38.03
C ASP A 509 12.74 25.11 -38.99
N VAL A 510 12.50 26.29 -38.46
CA VAL A 510 12.85 27.55 -39.13
C VAL A 510 14.33 27.64 -38.91
N SER A 511 15.08 27.09 -39.83
CA SER A 511 16.52 27.32 -39.91
C SER A 511 16.74 28.84 -40.15
N ILE A 512 16.65 29.60 -39.05
CA ILE A 512 16.95 31.03 -39.06
C ILE A 512 18.43 31.13 -39.27
N ARG A 513 18.83 31.40 -40.52
CA ARG A 513 20.21 31.74 -40.82
C ARG A 513 20.40 33.23 -40.60
N PRO A 514 21.10 33.63 -39.54
CA PRO A 514 21.41 35.04 -39.34
C PRO A 514 22.28 35.55 -40.51
N PHE A 515 22.02 36.76 -40.97
CA PHE A 515 22.83 37.43 -41.99
C PHE A 515 23.09 38.88 -41.59
N PRO A 516 24.17 39.49 -42.01
CA PRO A 516 25.27 38.95 -42.81
C PRO A 516 26.15 38.00 -41.98
N ILE A 517 26.82 37.07 -42.67
CA ILE A 517 27.82 36.20 -42.06
C ILE A 517 29.14 36.41 -42.86
N PRO A 518 30.22 36.88 -42.23
CA PRO A 518 30.35 37.32 -40.83
C PRO A 518 29.66 38.66 -40.55
N ALA A 519 29.07 38.80 -39.34
CA ALA A 519 28.46 40.05 -38.89
C ALA A 519 29.56 40.99 -38.38
N SER A 520 29.55 42.27 -38.83
CA SER A 520 30.49 43.29 -38.34
C SER A 520 29.85 44.18 -37.25
N ASP A 521 28.60 44.57 -37.42
CA ASP A 521 27.94 45.54 -36.55
C ASP A 521 26.56 45.08 -36.04
N PHE A 522 25.81 44.29 -36.80
CA PHE A 522 24.50 43.76 -36.42
C PHE A 522 24.18 42.47 -37.16
N ILE A 523 23.25 41.72 -36.57
CA ILE A 523 22.70 40.48 -37.14
C ILE A 523 21.20 40.70 -37.35
N ASN A 524 20.71 40.43 -38.56
CA ASN A 524 19.28 40.40 -38.85
C ASN A 524 18.75 38.98 -38.65
N ILE A 525 17.81 38.82 -37.78
CA ILE A 525 17.08 37.58 -37.60
C ILE A 525 15.68 37.75 -38.21
N PRO A 526 15.38 37.14 -39.35
CA PRO A 526 14.07 37.24 -39.96
C PRO A 526 13.03 36.45 -39.14
N LEU A 527 12.15 37.14 -38.47
CA LEU A 527 11.00 36.54 -37.81
C LEU A 527 9.86 36.44 -38.83
N ARG A 528 9.58 35.29 -39.38
CA ARG A 528 8.39 35.06 -40.23
C ARG A 528 7.24 34.54 -39.37
N ASN A 529 6.11 35.21 -39.48
CA ASN A 529 4.77 34.87 -38.95
C ASN A 529 4.60 34.88 -37.42
N ILE A 530 4.78 36.02 -36.79
CA ILE A 530 4.10 36.29 -35.53
C ILE A 530 3.04 37.37 -35.81
N GLN A 531 1.78 36.96 -35.99
CA GLN A 531 0.67 37.91 -35.97
C GLN A 531 0.57 38.51 -34.55
N GLY A 532 0.93 39.80 -34.43
CA GLY A 532 0.63 40.58 -33.24
C GLY A 532 1.78 40.93 -32.30
N SER A 533 3.05 40.77 -32.65
CA SER A 533 4.15 41.13 -31.76
C SER A 533 4.95 42.39 -32.19
N ARG A 534 5.29 43.19 -31.19
CA ARG A 534 6.16 44.37 -31.31
C ARG A 534 7.60 43.93 -31.70
N GLU A 535 8.20 44.63 -32.66
CA GLU A 535 9.62 44.50 -32.95
C GLU A 535 10.48 44.64 -31.68
N ARG A 536 11.25 43.63 -31.34
CA ARG A 536 12.31 43.75 -30.36
C ARG A 536 13.65 43.88 -31.10
N ARG A 537 14.33 45.01 -30.93
CA ARG A 537 15.72 45.17 -31.31
C ARG A 537 16.60 44.60 -30.22
N ILE A 538 17.40 43.59 -30.54
CA ILE A 538 18.46 43.14 -29.67
C ILE A 538 19.69 44.00 -29.99
N VAL A 539 20.09 44.85 -29.05
CA VAL A 539 21.34 45.64 -29.13
C VAL A 539 22.33 45.00 -28.17
N GLU A 540 23.39 44.47 -28.73
CA GLU A 540 24.51 43.99 -27.93
C GLU A 540 25.35 45.19 -27.47
N GLN A 541 25.43 45.41 -26.14
CA GLN A 541 26.34 46.42 -25.59
C GLN A 541 27.79 45.88 -25.65
N ARG A 542 28.65 46.52 -26.44
CA ARG A 542 30.09 46.34 -26.34
C ARG A 542 30.55 46.75 -24.95
N LYS A 543 31.13 45.82 -24.21
CA LYS A 543 32.04 46.17 -23.13
C LYS A 543 33.36 46.67 -23.75
N SER A 544 33.65 47.91 -23.47
CA SER A 544 34.97 48.55 -23.70
C SER A 544 36.01 47.97 -22.73
#